data_cf1c2f26bb639bd66fd3a6352d68060b
#
_entry.id   cf1c2f26bb639bd66fd3a6352d68060b
#
_cell.length_a   1.000
_cell.length_b   1.000
_cell.length_c   1.000
_cell.angle_alpha   90.00
_cell.angle_beta   90.00
_cell.angle_gamma   90.00
#
_symmetry.space_group_name_H-M   'P 1'
#
loop_
_entity.id
_entity.type
_entity.pdbx_description
1 polymer ?
#
loop_
_entity_poly.entity_id
_entity_poly.type
_entity_poly.pdbx_seq_one_letter_code
_entity_poly.pdbx_strand_id
1 'polypeptide(L)'
;MGFAFKLAKVEKSARTRPAVEHNPYLAARHEWDERYGDLVTRAKNWRTMALVSGLIALVATGGMLWLSARSRVVPFVVLMDSLERPLASGMADQASVGDDRLKRAELLSWVENLRLVTTDAVAQRKAVDRVYAHIASGSHAQTFISEYYRSDPPFKRAQTDTVAVEVKSVLPTSDRTYEVEWMETSRDLYGTVKSLDHWKGSFTIALSPPTDERQARINPLGIYVTQASWSKVL
;
A
#
# COMPACT_ATOMS: atom_id res chain seq x y z
N MET A 1 22.14 37.23 31.19
CA MET A 1 21.02 37.17 32.12
C MET A 1 21.17 35.89 32.93
N GLY A 2 21.76 36.01 34.12
CA GLY A 2 22.05 34.87 34.99
C GLY A 2 20.92 34.62 35.97
N PHE A 3 20.38 33.41 35.99
CA PHE A 3 19.48 32.98 37.06
C PHE A 3 20.30 32.35 38.18
N ALA A 4 20.43 33.11 39.29
CA ALA A 4 21.03 32.65 40.52
C ALA A 4 20.04 31.77 41.29
N PHE A 5 20.37 30.48 41.44
CA PHE A 5 19.61 29.54 42.26
C PHE A 5 20.00 29.73 43.73
N LYS A 6 19.10 30.27 44.54
CA LYS A 6 19.29 30.55 45.97
C LYS A 6 19.03 29.25 46.75
N LEU A 7 20.09 28.58 47.17
CA LEU A 7 20.01 27.44 48.09
C LEU A 7 19.57 27.94 49.48
N ALA A 8 18.35 27.59 49.85
CA ALA A 8 17.84 27.77 51.19
C ALA A 8 18.47 26.72 52.11
N LYS A 9 19.26 27.19 53.05
CA LYS A 9 19.89 26.42 54.13
C LYS A 9 18.77 25.99 55.11
N VAL A 10 18.42 24.69 55.06
CA VAL A 10 17.50 24.11 56.06
C VAL A 10 18.26 23.88 57.33
N GLU A 11 17.95 24.68 58.30
CA GLU A 11 18.49 24.60 59.67
C GLU A 11 17.86 23.39 60.37
N LYS A 12 18.65 22.38 60.68
CA LYS A 12 18.25 21.15 61.33
C LYS A 12 17.97 21.45 62.82
N SER A 13 16.70 21.74 63.15
CA SER A 13 16.25 21.81 64.53
C SER A 13 16.47 20.46 65.22
N ALA A 14 17.37 20.41 66.16
CA ALA A 14 17.57 19.25 67.02
C ALA A 14 16.37 19.09 67.97
N ARG A 15 15.39 18.23 67.48
CA ARG A 15 14.36 17.76 68.38
C ARG A 15 14.95 16.79 69.36
N THR A 16 15.06 17.24 70.61
CA THR A 16 15.34 16.45 71.81
C THR A 16 14.35 15.28 71.86
N ARG A 17 14.85 14.08 71.65
CA ARG A 17 14.01 12.85 71.78
C ARG A 17 13.67 12.71 73.28
N PRO A 18 12.37 12.59 73.64
CA PRO A 18 12.03 12.22 74.99
C PRO A 18 12.60 10.84 75.30
N ALA A 19 13.19 10.67 76.48
CA ALA A 19 13.68 9.39 76.96
C ALA A 19 12.54 8.35 76.90
N VAL A 20 12.64 7.46 75.94
CA VAL A 20 11.68 6.35 75.86
C VAL A 20 11.95 5.44 77.03
N GLU A 21 10.98 5.37 77.96
CA GLU A 21 10.93 4.39 78.99
C GLU A 21 11.32 3.02 78.44
N HIS A 22 12.34 2.41 78.97
CA HIS A 22 12.92 1.18 78.48
C HIS A 22 12.03 0.00 78.79
N ASN A 23 10.93 -0.11 78.06
CA ASN A 23 10.05 -1.26 78.10
C ASN A 23 10.54 -2.31 77.05
N PRO A 24 11.13 -3.42 77.53
CA PRO A 24 11.72 -4.43 76.61
C PRO A 24 10.70 -5.05 75.65
N TYR A 25 9.44 -5.02 76.00
CA TYR A 25 8.36 -5.52 75.10
C TYR A 25 8.08 -4.56 73.94
N LEU A 26 8.22 -3.25 74.13
CA LEU A 26 8.03 -2.29 73.03
C LEU A 26 9.22 -2.30 72.07
N ALA A 27 10.43 -2.46 72.61
CA ALA A 27 11.66 -2.58 71.80
C ALA A 27 11.62 -3.85 70.90
N ALA A 28 11.22 -5.00 71.51
CA ALA A 28 11.07 -6.24 70.76
C ALA A 28 9.98 -6.14 69.67
N ARG A 29 8.88 -5.44 69.95
CA ARG A 29 7.83 -5.23 68.96
C ARG A 29 8.24 -4.32 67.81
N HIS A 30 9.02 -3.27 68.06
CA HIS A 30 9.60 -2.42 67.02
C HIS A 30 10.55 -3.18 66.13
N GLU A 31 11.42 -4.04 66.71
CA GLU A 31 12.36 -4.84 65.94
C GLU A 31 11.66 -5.90 65.08
N TRP A 32 10.52 -6.44 65.56
CA TRP A 32 9.63 -7.31 64.78
C TRP A 32 8.94 -6.56 63.64
N ASP A 33 8.37 -5.39 63.91
CA ASP A 33 7.68 -4.58 62.91
C ASP A 33 8.63 -4.06 61.83
N GLU A 34 9.87 -3.72 62.17
CA GLU A 34 10.89 -3.36 61.16
C GLU A 34 11.28 -4.53 60.26
N ARG A 35 11.49 -5.74 60.80
CA ARG A 35 11.85 -6.91 59.99
C ARG A 35 10.70 -7.43 59.14
N TYR A 36 9.49 -7.48 59.66
CA TYR A 36 8.33 -7.91 58.91
C TYR A 36 7.80 -6.83 57.95
N GLY A 37 7.89 -5.57 58.34
CA GLY A 37 7.50 -4.45 57.47
C GLY A 37 8.33 -4.39 56.17
N ASP A 38 9.62 -4.67 56.27
CA ASP A 38 10.51 -4.72 55.10
C ASP A 38 10.17 -5.87 54.15
N LEU A 39 9.83 -7.05 54.68
CA LEU A 39 9.43 -8.20 53.85
C LEU A 39 8.10 -7.98 53.16
N VAL A 40 7.12 -7.41 53.86
CA VAL A 40 5.79 -7.08 53.28
C VAL A 40 5.92 -5.99 52.20
N THR A 41 6.77 -4.98 52.47
CA THR A 41 7.02 -3.88 51.51
C THR A 41 7.73 -4.40 50.25
N ARG A 42 8.73 -5.27 50.41
CA ARG A 42 9.40 -5.95 49.26
C ARG A 42 8.42 -6.80 48.48
N ALA A 43 7.59 -7.61 49.15
CA ALA A 43 6.56 -8.43 48.48
C ALA A 43 5.53 -7.57 47.72
N LYS A 44 5.10 -6.45 48.27
CA LYS A 44 4.22 -5.49 47.60
C LYS A 44 4.89 -4.84 46.40
N ASN A 45 6.12 -4.42 46.50
CA ASN A 45 6.88 -3.84 45.38
C ASN A 45 7.10 -4.85 44.27
N TRP A 46 7.40 -6.11 44.59
CA TRP A 46 7.50 -7.18 43.57
C TRP A 46 6.19 -7.45 42.86
N ARG A 47 5.07 -7.45 43.57
CA ARG A 47 3.73 -7.60 42.97
C ARG A 47 3.39 -6.43 42.05
N THR A 48 3.69 -5.20 42.47
CA THR A 48 3.44 -4.03 41.61
C THR A 48 4.35 -4.02 40.40
N MET A 49 5.64 -4.38 40.53
CA MET A 49 6.54 -4.54 39.40
C MET A 49 6.07 -5.64 38.42
N ALA A 50 5.62 -6.79 38.94
CA ALA A 50 5.10 -7.88 38.12
C ALA A 50 3.84 -7.45 37.33
N LEU A 51 2.92 -6.70 37.97
CA LEU A 51 1.74 -6.18 37.30
C LEU A 51 2.07 -5.16 36.22
N VAL A 52 3.00 -4.23 36.49
CA VAL A 52 3.43 -3.23 35.51
C VAL A 52 4.14 -3.91 34.34
N SER A 53 5.05 -4.85 34.60
CA SER A 53 5.73 -5.61 33.54
C SER A 53 4.76 -6.44 32.71
N GLY A 54 3.76 -7.06 33.33
CA GLY A 54 2.70 -7.79 32.66
C GLY A 54 1.86 -6.89 31.75
N LEU A 55 1.52 -5.69 32.21
CA LEU A 55 0.77 -4.71 31.41
C LEU A 55 1.60 -4.24 30.19
N ILE A 56 2.87 -3.94 30.39
CA ILE A 56 3.78 -3.55 29.29
C ILE A 56 3.90 -4.69 28.26
N ALA A 57 4.07 -5.91 28.71
CA ALA A 57 4.13 -7.09 27.83
C ALA A 57 2.83 -7.29 27.03
N LEU A 58 1.69 -7.05 27.66
CA LEU A 58 0.37 -7.16 27.03
C LEU A 58 0.16 -6.07 25.95
N VAL A 59 0.55 -4.85 26.26
CA VAL A 59 0.51 -3.74 25.28
C VAL A 59 1.48 -3.97 24.13
N ALA A 60 2.70 -4.45 24.43
CA ALA A 60 3.70 -4.74 23.40
C ALA A 60 3.27 -5.87 22.46
N THR A 61 2.75 -6.97 23.01
CA THR A 61 2.22 -8.09 22.21
C THR A 61 0.98 -7.69 21.41
N GLY A 62 0.06 -6.95 22.00
CA GLY A 62 -1.12 -6.41 21.30
C GLY A 62 -0.73 -5.47 20.16
N GLY A 63 0.24 -4.59 20.39
CA GLY A 63 0.81 -3.72 19.36
C GLY A 63 1.48 -4.49 18.23
N MET A 64 2.21 -5.56 18.55
CA MET A 64 2.90 -6.40 17.57
C MET A 64 1.91 -7.20 16.72
N LEU A 65 0.84 -7.74 17.32
CA LEU A 65 -0.25 -8.41 16.60
C LEU A 65 -1.00 -7.43 15.70
N TRP A 66 -1.28 -6.23 16.18
CA TRP A 66 -1.93 -5.19 15.37
C TRP A 66 -1.07 -4.74 14.19
N LEU A 67 0.23 -4.59 14.39
CA LEU A 67 1.19 -4.25 13.33
C LEU A 67 1.34 -5.41 12.31
N SER A 68 1.38 -6.66 12.79
CA SER A 68 1.46 -7.87 11.95
C SER A 68 0.20 -8.08 11.10
N ALA A 69 -0.98 -7.68 11.60
CA ALA A 69 -2.23 -7.74 10.84
C ALA A 69 -2.27 -6.73 9.67
N ARG A 70 -1.41 -5.71 9.69
CA ARG A 70 -1.20 -4.77 8.59
C ARG A 70 -0.06 -5.24 7.69
N SER A 71 -0.24 -6.39 7.04
CA SER A 71 0.70 -6.84 6.00
C SER A 71 0.68 -5.83 4.84
N ARG A 72 1.68 -4.98 4.77
CA ARG A 72 1.88 -4.04 3.67
C ARG A 72 2.81 -4.69 2.66
N VAL A 73 2.23 -5.20 1.58
CA VAL A 73 3.02 -5.63 0.43
C VAL A 73 3.59 -4.38 -0.25
N VAL A 74 4.89 -4.20 -0.16
CA VAL A 74 5.58 -3.11 -0.85
C VAL A 74 6.16 -3.68 -2.14
N PRO A 75 5.57 -3.37 -3.32
CA PRO A 75 6.13 -3.81 -4.59
C PRO A 75 7.48 -3.12 -4.82
N PHE A 76 8.44 -3.91 -5.30
CA PHE A 76 9.76 -3.43 -5.67
C PHE A 76 9.78 -3.09 -7.16
N VAL A 77 9.97 -1.83 -7.50
CA VAL A 77 10.03 -1.38 -8.89
C VAL A 77 11.47 -1.06 -9.24
N VAL A 78 11.99 -1.69 -10.29
CA VAL A 78 13.28 -1.41 -10.86
C VAL A 78 13.04 -0.63 -12.16
N LEU A 79 13.42 0.64 -12.18
CA LEU A 79 13.42 1.44 -13.38
C LEU A 79 14.72 1.15 -14.14
N MET A 80 14.60 0.63 -15.36
CA MET A 80 15.74 0.39 -16.25
C MET A 80 15.78 1.44 -17.35
N ASP A 81 16.99 1.91 -17.67
CA ASP A 81 17.23 2.74 -18.84
C ASP A 81 17.30 1.88 -20.11
N SER A 82 17.20 2.52 -21.28
CA SER A 82 17.36 1.90 -22.62
C SER A 82 18.66 1.11 -22.81
N LEU A 83 19.63 1.25 -21.90
CA LEU A 83 20.92 0.54 -21.85
C LEU A 83 20.96 -0.56 -20.77
N GLU A 84 19.77 -1.03 -20.25
CA GLU A 84 19.64 -2.07 -19.20
C GLU A 84 20.37 -1.72 -17.88
N ARG A 85 20.68 -0.45 -17.65
CA ARG A 85 21.26 -0.01 -16.37
C ARG A 85 20.16 0.34 -15.39
N PRO A 86 20.18 -0.18 -14.16
CA PRO A 86 19.22 0.23 -13.14
C PRO A 86 19.43 1.71 -12.79
N LEU A 87 18.46 2.55 -13.15
CA LEU A 87 18.47 3.98 -12.82
C LEU A 87 18.09 4.24 -11.37
N ALA A 88 17.21 3.44 -10.83
CA ALA A 88 16.84 3.43 -9.41
C ALA A 88 16.26 2.08 -9.02
N SER A 89 16.64 1.60 -7.85
CA SER A 89 16.01 0.47 -7.18
C SER A 89 15.51 0.95 -5.83
N GLY A 90 14.23 0.87 -5.59
CA GLY A 90 13.63 1.34 -4.35
C GLY A 90 12.25 0.75 -4.10
N MET A 91 11.74 0.98 -2.90
CA MET A 91 10.36 0.67 -2.59
C MET A 91 9.43 1.57 -3.43
N ALA A 92 8.32 1.04 -3.92
CA ALA A 92 7.35 1.76 -4.75
C ALA A 92 6.81 3.04 -4.09
N ASP A 93 6.92 3.18 -2.77
CA ASP A 93 6.60 4.40 -2.02
C ASP A 93 7.56 5.58 -2.36
N GLN A 94 8.74 5.29 -2.93
CA GLN A 94 9.76 6.31 -3.28
C GLN A 94 9.84 6.57 -4.79
N ALA A 95 9.50 5.59 -5.62
CA ALA A 95 9.11 5.87 -6.99
C ALA A 95 7.76 6.56 -6.89
N SER A 96 7.73 7.89 -6.88
CA SER A 96 6.50 8.64 -6.75
C SER A 96 5.51 8.08 -7.77
N VAL A 97 4.48 7.35 -7.33
CA VAL A 97 3.35 6.92 -8.16
C VAL A 97 2.67 8.14 -8.81
N GLY A 98 3.18 9.33 -8.47
CA GLY A 98 2.94 10.61 -9.12
C GLY A 98 3.70 10.84 -10.42
N ASP A 99 4.64 9.97 -10.84
CA ASP A 99 5.30 10.16 -12.13
C ASP A 99 4.29 9.90 -13.26
N ASP A 100 3.92 10.96 -13.92
CA ASP A 100 3.01 10.95 -15.06
C ASP A 100 3.48 10.02 -16.18
N ARG A 101 4.77 9.77 -16.30
CA ARG A 101 5.36 8.86 -17.28
C ARG A 101 4.95 7.42 -17.01
N LEU A 102 4.96 6.99 -15.74
CA LEU A 102 4.54 5.64 -15.35
C LEU A 102 3.05 5.43 -15.59
N LYS A 103 2.21 6.43 -15.26
CA LYS A 103 0.77 6.37 -15.52
C LYS A 103 0.48 6.25 -17.01
N ARG A 104 1.17 7.02 -17.84
CA ARG A 104 1.03 6.97 -19.31
C ARG A 104 1.49 5.63 -19.86
N ALA A 105 2.64 5.11 -19.42
CA ALA A 105 3.15 3.83 -19.88
C ALA A 105 2.22 2.67 -19.53
N GLU A 106 1.67 2.67 -18.31
CA GLU A 106 0.72 1.66 -17.89
C GLU A 106 -0.60 1.75 -18.65
N LEU A 107 -1.12 2.98 -18.85
CA LEU A 107 -2.34 3.19 -19.61
C LEU A 107 -2.17 2.81 -21.10
N LEU A 108 -1.01 3.09 -21.69
CA LEU A 108 -0.63 2.65 -23.03
C LEU A 108 -0.73 1.11 -23.13
N SER A 109 -0.01 0.42 -22.26
CA SER A 109 -0.02 -1.05 -22.21
C SER A 109 -1.41 -1.62 -21.98
N TRP A 110 -2.21 -0.95 -21.13
CA TRP A 110 -3.56 -1.35 -20.85
C TRP A 110 -4.49 -1.24 -22.08
N VAL A 111 -4.42 -0.12 -22.83
CA VAL A 111 -5.20 0.08 -24.07
C VAL A 111 -4.80 -0.93 -25.15
N GLU A 112 -3.49 -1.20 -25.29
CA GLU A 112 -3.02 -2.24 -26.22
C GLU A 112 -3.61 -3.61 -25.86
N ASN A 113 -3.55 -4.03 -24.60
CA ASN A 113 -4.12 -5.30 -24.16
C ASN A 113 -5.66 -5.34 -24.29
N LEU A 114 -6.35 -4.20 -24.09
CA LEU A 114 -7.80 -4.09 -24.18
C LEU A 114 -8.31 -4.37 -25.60
N ARG A 115 -7.58 -3.86 -26.61
CA ARG A 115 -8.02 -3.87 -28.00
C ARG A 115 -7.34 -4.95 -28.84
N LEU A 116 -6.30 -5.61 -28.31
CA LEU A 116 -5.58 -6.70 -28.96
C LEU A 116 -6.50 -7.89 -29.26
N VAL A 117 -6.41 -8.40 -30.48
CA VAL A 117 -7.01 -9.67 -30.87
C VAL A 117 -5.96 -10.55 -31.51
N THR A 118 -5.67 -11.69 -30.90
CA THR A 118 -4.67 -12.66 -31.37
C THR A 118 -5.24 -14.07 -31.46
N THR A 119 -4.73 -14.86 -32.40
CA THR A 119 -5.10 -16.27 -32.57
C THR A 119 -4.53 -17.17 -31.44
N ASP A 120 -3.52 -16.72 -30.72
CA ASP A 120 -3.01 -17.43 -29.55
C ASP A 120 -3.98 -17.24 -28.36
N ALA A 121 -4.73 -18.29 -28.05
CA ALA A 121 -5.72 -18.27 -26.98
C ALA A 121 -5.11 -18.03 -25.59
N VAL A 122 -3.85 -18.44 -25.36
CA VAL A 122 -3.16 -18.22 -24.08
C VAL A 122 -2.75 -16.76 -23.95
N ALA A 123 -2.20 -16.17 -25.00
CA ALA A 123 -1.86 -14.77 -25.06
C ALA A 123 -3.11 -13.89 -24.93
N GLN A 124 -4.18 -14.24 -25.63
CA GLN A 124 -5.46 -13.53 -25.55
C GLN A 124 -6.03 -13.54 -24.13
N ARG A 125 -6.00 -14.70 -23.45
CA ARG A 125 -6.47 -14.80 -22.07
C ARG A 125 -5.64 -13.91 -21.13
N LYS A 126 -4.31 -13.95 -21.26
CA LYS A 126 -3.42 -13.09 -20.46
C LYS A 126 -3.70 -11.60 -20.67
N ALA A 127 -4.00 -11.20 -21.92
CA ALA A 127 -4.36 -9.81 -22.21
C ALA A 127 -5.66 -9.41 -21.50
N VAL A 128 -6.70 -10.23 -21.60
CA VAL A 128 -8.00 -10.01 -20.93
C VAL A 128 -7.84 -9.97 -19.41
N ASP A 129 -7.10 -10.93 -18.83
CA ASP A 129 -6.85 -10.98 -17.37
C ASP A 129 -6.13 -9.72 -16.89
N ARG A 130 -5.14 -9.23 -17.66
CA ARG A 130 -4.42 -7.99 -17.37
C ARG A 130 -5.34 -6.77 -17.43
N VAL A 131 -6.23 -6.70 -18.41
CA VAL A 131 -7.22 -5.62 -18.52
C VAL A 131 -8.08 -5.57 -17.26
N TYR A 132 -8.66 -6.70 -16.84
CA TYR A 132 -9.52 -6.74 -15.65
C TYR A 132 -8.77 -6.47 -14.34
N ALA A 133 -7.49 -6.81 -14.26
CA ALA A 133 -6.66 -6.50 -13.08
C ALA A 133 -6.42 -4.99 -12.86
N HIS A 134 -6.62 -4.19 -13.91
CA HIS A 134 -6.48 -2.73 -13.87
C HIS A 134 -7.84 -2.00 -13.92
N ILE A 135 -8.94 -2.68 -13.69
CA ILE A 135 -10.26 -2.06 -13.61
C ILE A 135 -10.68 -1.97 -12.15
N ALA A 136 -11.15 -0.80 -11.73
CA ALA A 136 -11.71 -0.64 -10.40
C ALA A 136 -13.05 -1.39 -10.28
N SER A 137 -13.17 -2.23 -9.27
CA SER A 137 -14.40 -2.99 -9.01
C SER A 137 -15.59 -2.06 -8.76
N GLY A 138 -16.75 -2.37 -9.38
CA GLY A 138 -17.96 -1.57 -9.27
C GLY A 138 -17.93 -0.24 -10.04
N SER A 139 -16.89 0.00 -10.84
CA SER A 139 -16.75 1.25 -11.61
C SER A 139 -17.55 1.22 -12.92
N HIS A 140 -17.76 2.42 -13.50
CA HIS A 140 -18.32 2.55 -14.84
C HIS A 140 -17.46 1.82 -15.89
N ALA A 141 -16.13 1.86 -15.76
CA ALA A 141 -15.23 1.15 -16.66
C ALA A 141 -15.46 -0.36 -16.64
N GLN A 142 -15.76 -0.96 -15.48
CA GLN A 142 -16.05 -2.39 -15.39
C GLN A 142 -17.31 -2.77 -16.22
N THR A 143 -18.37 -2.00 -16.07
CA THR A 143 -19.61 -2.24 -16.83
C THR A 143 -19.40 -2.04 -18.31
N PHE A 144 -18.78 -0.93 -18.70
CA PHE A 144 -18.54 -0.57 -20.09
C PHE A 144 -17.65 -1.60 -20.81
N ILE A 145 -16.55 -2.03 -20.20
CA ILE A 145 -15.65 -3.01 -20.80
C ILE A 145 -16.25 -4.41 -20.82
N SER A 146 -17.02 -4.79 -19.81
CA SER A 146 -17.72 -6.08 -19.80
C SER A 146 -18.79 -6.13 -20.88
N GLU A 147 -19.46 -5.02 -21.14
CA GLU A 147 -20.43 -4.92 -22.24
C GLU A 147 -19.75 -4.93 -23.61
N TYR A 148 -18.63 -4.22 -23.75
CA TYR A 148 -17.81 -4.27 -24.95
C TYR A 148 -17.35 -5.71 -25.27
N TYR A 149 -16.79 -6.44 -24.32
CA TYR A 149 -16.36 -7.83 -24.52
C TYR A 149 -17.52 -8.82 -24.72
N ARG A 150 -18.72 -8.46 -24.26
CA ARG A 150 -19.93 -9.25 -24.55
C ARG A 150 -20.43 -9.04 -25.99
N SER A 151 -20.39 -7.81 -26.48
CA SER A 151 -20.83 -7.45 -27.82
C SER A 151 -19.83 -7.88 -28.90
N ASP A 152 -18.54 -7.77 -28.62
CA ASP A 152 -17.44 -8.13 -29.52
C ASP A 152 -16.40 -9.01 -28.79
N PRO A 153 -16.70 -10.31 -28.54
CA PRO A 153 -15.83 -11.21 -27.81
C PRO A 153 -14.50 -11.44 -28.53
N PRO A 154 -13.33 -11.12 -27.93
CA PRO A 154 -12.05 -11.22 -28.61
C PRO A 154 -11.72 -12.66 -29.06
N PHE A 155 -12.11 -13.68 -28.27
CA PHE A 155 -11.91 -15.07 -28.65
C PHE A 155 -12.72 -15.51 -29.87
N LYS A 156 -13.92 -14.94 -30.07
CA LYS A 156 -14.73 -15.18 -31.27
C LYS A 156 -14.14 -14.46 -32.46
N ARG A 157 -13.74 -13.20 -32.27
CA ARG A 157 -13.11 -12.38 -33.29
C ARG A 157 -11.80 -12.98 -33.79
N ALA A 158 -11.00 -13.56 -32.87
CA ALA A 158 -9.75 -14.24 -33.17
C ALA A 158 -9.88 -15.46 -34.12
N GLN A 159 -11.10 -15.96 -34.36
CA GLN A 159 -11.35 -17.04 -35.32
C GLN A 159 -11.35 -16.56 -36.78
N THR A 160 -11.53 -15.27 -37.01
CA THR A 160 -11.61 -14.68 -38.34
C THR A 160 -10.58 -13.60 -38.59
N ASP A 161 -10.20 -12.88 -37.55
CA ASP A 161 -9.38 -11.68 -37.62
C ASP A 161 -8.34 -11.61 -36.50
N THR A 162 -7.27 -10.90 -36.78
CA THR A 162 -6.31 -10.43 -35.74
C THR A 162 -6.29 -8.91 -35.74
N VAL A 163 -6.10 -8.30 -34.57
CA VAL A 163 -6.00 -6.84 -34.43
C VAL A 163 -4.71 -6.51 -33.73
N ALA A 164 -3.87 -5.75 -34.41
CA ALA A 164 -2.69 -5.10 -33.85
C ALA A 164 -3.06 -3.67 -33.47
N VAL A 165 -2.64 -3.26 -32.29
CA VAL A 165 -2.92 -1.94 -31.72
C VAL A 165 -1.62 -1.17 -31.58
N GLU A 166 -1.62 0.06 -32.04
CA GLU A 166 -0.50 0.99 -31.91
C GLU A 166 -0.98 2.29 -31.28
N VAL A 167 -0.62 2.52 -30.02
CA VAL A 167 -0.94 3.77 -29.35
C VAL A 167 -0.05 4.89 -29.85
N LYS A 168 -0.65 5.96 -30.35
CA LYS A 168 0.06 7.11 -30.93
C LYS A 168 0.33 8.20 -29.90
N SER A 169 -0.62 8.45 -29.01
CA SER A 169 -0.48 9.48 -27.99
C SER A 169 -1.26 9.14 -26.71
N VAL A 170 -0.71 9.57 -25.58
CA VAL A 170 -1.36 9.56 -24.27
C VAL A 170 -1.18 10.93 -23.65
N LEU A 171 -2.22 11.75 -23.65
CA LEU A 171 -2.21 13.13 -23.21
C LEU A 171 -3.03 13.31 -21.95
N PRO A 172 -2.50 13.92 -20.89
CA PRO A 172 -3.31 14.23 -19.70
C PRO A 172 -4.27 15.37 -20.02
N THR A 173 -5.56 15.14 -19.76
CA THR A 173 -6.61 16.14 -19.83
C THR A 173 -6.86 16.75 -18.43
N SER A 174 -6.60 15.97 -17.38
CA SER A 174 -6.62 16.40 -15.99
C SER A 174 -5.66 15.53 -15.16
N ASP A 175 -5.56 15.78 -13.85
CA ASP A 175 -4.70 15.01 -12.93
C ASP A 175 -4.95 13.49 -12.95
N ARG A 176 -6.15 13.07 -13.36
CA ARG A 176 -6.58 11.68 -13.34
C ARG A 176 -7.17 11.19 -14.66
N THR A 177 -7.38 12.08 -15.63
CA THR A 177 -8.00 11.74 -16.91
C THR A 177 -7.01 11.93 -18.04
N TYR A 178 -6.93 10.91 -18.88
CA TYR A 178 -6.03 10.87 -20.02
C TYR A 178 -6.84 10.64 -21.30
N GLU A 179 -6.47 11.36 -22.32
CA GLU A 179 -6.91 11.14 -23.68
C GLU A 179 -5.88 10.27 -24.39
N VAL A 180 -6.33 9.18 -25.00
CA VAL A 180 -5.48 8.23 -25.70
C VAL A 180 -5.95 8.13 -27.14
N GLU A 181 -5.00 8.27 -28.08
CA GLU A 181 -5.23 8.02 -29.50
C GLU A 181 -4.45 6.79 -29.95
N TRP A 182 -5.10 5.90 -30.68
CA TRP A 182 -4.47 4.69 -31.18
C TRP A 182 -4.98 4.31 -32.57
N MET A 183 -4.17 3.52 -33.27
CA MET A 183 -4.52 2.90 -34.53
C MET A 183 -4.69 1.41 -34.37
N GLU A 184 -5.74 0.86 -34.97
CA GLU A 184 -6.00 -0.57 -35.06
C GLU A 184 -5.80 -1.04 -36.49
N THR A 185 -4.90 -2.01 -36.67
CA THR A 185 -4.76 -2.72 -37.94
C THR A 185 -5.39 -4.08 -37.81
N SER A 186 -6.53 -4.25 -38.44
CA SER A 186 -7.21 -5.54 -38.56
C SER A 186 -6.69 -6.32 -39.77
N ARG A 187 -6.36 -7.60 -39.55
CA ARG A 187 -5.91 -8.52 -40.61
C ARG A 187 -6.70 -9.79 -40.57
N ASP A 188 -6.86 -10.43 -41.74
CA ASP A 188 -7.36 -11.79 -41.81
C ASP A 188 -6.31 -12.80 -41.27
N LEU A 189 -6.69 -14.09 -41.22
CA LEU A 189 -5.78 -15.16 -40.76
C LEU A 189 -4.59 -15.41 -41.70
N TYR A 190 -4.62 -14.87 -42.91
CA TYR A 190 -3.53 -14.94 -43.89
C TYR A 190 -2.60 -13.73 -43.84
N GLY A 191 -2.90 -12.77 -42.93
CA GLY A 191 -2.10 -11.56 -42.75
C GLY A 191 -2.49 -10.38 -43.65
N THR A 192 -3.53 -10.51 -44.50
CA THR A 192 -4.01 -9.41 -45.34
C THR A 192 -4.68 -8.35 -44.51
N VAL A 193 -4.32 -7.09 -44.69
CA VAL A 193 -4.94 -5.96 -43.98
C VAL A 193 -6.36 -5.76 -44.47
N LYS A 194 -7.34 -5.84 -43.57
CA LYS A 194 -8.77 -5.61 -43.84
C LYS A 194 -9.16 -4.14 -43.58
N SER A 195 -8.67 -3.59 -42.45
CA SER A 195 -8.96 -2.21 -42.11
C SER A 195 -7.80 -1.59 -41.31
N LEU A 196 -7.74 -0.29 -41.41
CA LEU A 196 -6.87 0.57 -40.60
C LEU A 196 -7.78 1.62 -39.97
N ASP A 197 -8.00 1.54 -38.66
CA ASP A 197 -8.99 2.33 -37.98
C ASP A 197 -8.30 3.21 -36.93
N HIS A 198 -8.63 4.50 -36.93
CA HIS A 198 -8.14 5.45 -35.95
C HIS A 198 -9.19 5.62 -34.83
N TRP A 199 -8.73 5.52 -33.60
CA TRP A 199 -9.56 5.57 -32.40
C TRP A 199 -9.07 6.60 -31.43
N LYS A 200 -9.98 7.18 -30.68
CA LYS A 200 -9.72 8.13 -29.62
C LYS A 200 -10.57 7.78 -28.41
N GLY A 201 -9.98 7.78 -27.23
CA GLY A 201 -10.66 7.45 -25.99
C GLY A 201 -10.24 8.33 -24.82
N SER A 202 -11.14 8.45 -23.86
CA SER A 202 -10.89 9.12 -22.59
C SER A 202 -10.97 8.12 -21.44
N PHE A 203 -9.95 8.10 -20.60
CA PHE A 203 -9.79 7.16 -19.49
C PHE A 203 -9.47 7.90 -18.21
N THR A 204 -10.29 7.66 -17.17
CA THR A 204 -10.02 8.20 -15.83
C THR A 204 -9.44 7.11 -14.97
N ILE A 205 -8.35 7.40 -14.29
CA ILE A 205 -7.63 6.48 -13.42
C ILE A 205 -7.75 6.86 -11.95
N ALA A 206 -7.67 5.87 -11.08
CA ALA A 206 -7.49 6.03 -9.64
C ALA A 206 -6.23 5.27 -9.20
N LEU A 207 -5.57 5.79 -8.18
CA LEU A 207 -4.40 5.17 -7.59
C LEU A 207 -4.80 4.52 -6.27
N SER A 208 -4.57 3.22 -6.14
CA SER A 208 -4.80 2.45 -4.92
C SER A 208 -3.69 1.41 -4.76
N PRO A 209 -2.77 1.61 -3.82
CA PRO A 209 -1.67 0.65 -3.62
C PRO A 209 -2.21 -0.77 -3.43
N PRO A 210 -1.60 -1.79 -4.06
CA PRO A 210 -2.04 -3.16 -3.92
C PRO A 210 -1.85 -3.63 -2.47
N THR A 211 -2.86 -4.32 -1.95
CA THR A 211 -2.85 -4.87 -0.57
C THR A 211 -2.50 -6.35 -0.53
N ASP A 212 -2.51 -7.01 -1.68
CA ASP A 212 -2.26 -8.45 -1.85
C ASP A 212 -1.10 -8.69 -2.81
N GLU A 213 -0.30 -9.72 -2.54
CA GLU A 213 0.87 -10.10 -3.35
C GLU A 213 0.49 -10.45 -4.80
N ARG A 214 -0.66 -11.08 -5.02
CA ARG A 214 -1.14 -11.40 -6.38
C ARG A 214 -1.43 -10.13 -7.18
N GLN A 215 -2.10 -9.16 -6.55
CA GLN A 215 -2.35 -7.85 -7.14
C GLN A 215 -1.05 -7.09 -7.42
N ALA A 216 -0.10 -7.11 -6.47
CA ALA A 216 1.20 -6.47 -6.62
C ALA A 216 2.01 -7.03 -7.80
N ARG A 217 1.84 -8.31 -8.15
CA ARG A 217 2.51 -8.91 -9.34
C ARG A 217 1.92 -8.46 -10.67
N ILE A 218 0.61 -8.20 -10.72
CA ILE A 218 -0.09 -7.88 -11.97
C ILE A 218 -0.21 -6.37 -12.15
N ASN A 219 -0.49 -5.64 -11.07
CA ASN A 219 -0.66 -4.20 -11.03
C ASN A 219 0.19 -3.60 -9.89
N PRO A 220 1.51 -3.57 -10.02
CA PRO A 220 2.41 -3.12 -8.96
C PRO A 220 2.24 -1.64 -8.61
N LEU A 221 1.82 -0.82 -9.57
CA LEU A 221 1.61 0.62 -9.39
C LEU A 221 0.25 0.93 -8.76
N GLY A 222 -0.67 -0.04 -8.68
CA GLY A 222 -2.02 0.17 -8.18
C GLY A 222 -2.82 1.19 -8.99
N ILE A 223 -2.62 1.20 -10.31
CA ILE A 223 -3.35 2.07 -11.23
C ILE A 223 -4.61 1.35 -11.68
N TYR A 224 -5.78 1.95 -11.42
CA TYR A 224 -7.07 1.38 -11.79
C TYR A 224 -7.86 2.35 -12.66
N VAL A 225 -8.38 1.85 -13.78
CA VAL A 225 -9.30 2.59 -14.64
C VAL A 225 -10.69 2.57 -14.02
N THR A 226 -11.26 3.76 -13.80
CA THR A 226 -12.59 3.97 -13.19
C THR A 226 -13.64 4.36 -14.21
N GLN A 227 -13.24 5.08 -15.26
CA GLN A 227 -14.11 5.46 -16.37
C GLN A 227 -13.39 5.20 -17.70
N ALA A 228 -14.12 4.74 -18.69
CA ALA A 228 -13.63 4.51 -20.02
C ALA A 228 -14.70 4.89 -21.04
N SER A 229 -14.29 5.57 -22.09
CA SER A 229 -15.10 5.84 -23.27
C SER A 229 -14.19 5.98 -24.48
N TRP A 230 -14.67 5.57 -25.64
CA TRP A 230 -13.93 5.74 -26.90
C TRP A 230 -14.87 5.84 -28.09
N SER A 231 -14.37 6.43 -29.15
CA SER A 231 -15.04 6.52 -30.45
C SER A 231 -14.04 6.37 -31.58
N LYS A 232 -14.51 5.92 -32.71
CA LYS A 232 -13.74 5.90 -33.95
C LYS A 232 -13.62 7.33 -34.49
N VAL A 233 -12.42 7.71 -34.89
CA VAL A 233 -12.15 8.98 -35.55
C VAL A 233 -12.42 8.76 -37.04
N LEU A 234 -13.24 9.62 -37.62
CA LEU A 234 -13.63 9.57 -39.02
C LEU A 234 -12.58 10.17 -39.95
#